data_aabc18788860c1e62e073cb295b44b8b
#
_entry.id   aabc18788860c1e62e073cb295b44b8b
#
_cell.length_a   1.000
_cell.length_b   1.000
_cell.length_c   1.000
_cell.angle_alpha   90.00
_cell.angle_beta   90.00
_cell.angle_gamma   90.00
#
_symmetry.space_group_name_H-M   'P 1'
#
loop_
_entity.id
_entity.type
_entity.pdbx_description
1 polymer ?
#
loop_
_entity_poly.entity_id
_entity_poly.type
_entity_poly.pdbx_seq_one_letter_code
_entity_poly.pdbx_strand_id
1 'polypeptide(L)'
;VHPLIDILKLVMLAVLCGMDELDKIIDYGENKKEFLEKEFNIKKIPSKSTLTRVIAMISPKWLSLSVVCILKTLIKENANQIMLDGKAIKSTETISTIETMMNIVTAYTDTGISLGQKTVDNKSNEIPAVKELIEMLNIEGKIVTADALHCQKKTAEIILKNKGDYVLQLKANQKNFYEEVYAMFDDKYMDETDKDCEYEIYSTQEKSHGRIEKRTCYVLNEIEFFTNYMAEWKGLKKIFAVKRE
;
A
#
# COMPACT_ATOMS: atom_id res chain seq x y z
N VAL A 1 -15.73 -23.52 27.36
CA VAL A 1 -15.20 -23.44 25.98
C VAL A 1 -15.62 -22.08 25.44
N HIS A 2 -14.67 -21.37 24.80
CA HIS A 2 -14.95 -20.09 24.14
C HIS A 2 -15.08 -20.35 22.64
N PRO A 3 -16.20 -19.96 22.00
CA PRO A 3 -16.32 -20.02 20.56
C PRO A 3 -15.27 -19.13 19.89
N LEU A 4 -14.67 -19.57 18.78
CA LEU A 4 -13.66 -18.81 18.05
C LEU A 4 -14.21 -17.44 17.61
N ILE A 5 -15.47 -17.40 17.19
CA ILE A 5 -16.11 -16.15 16.75
C ILE A 5 -16.21 -15.11 17.86
N ASP A 6 -16.43 -15.54 19.12
CA ASP A 6 -16.49 -14.62 20.25
C ASP A 6 -15.12 -14.03 20.57
N ILE A 7 -14.07 -14.86 20.47
CA ILE A 7 -12.68 -14.39 20.63
C ILE A 7 -12.32 -13.38 19.54
N LEU A 8 -12.66 -13.67 18.28
CA LEU A 8 -12.39 -12.76 17.17
C LEU A 8 -13.15 -11.44 17.29
N LYS A 9 -14.43 -11.48 17.68
CA LYS A 9 -15.23 -10.27 17.95
C LYS A 9 -14.59 -9.44 19.07
N LEU A 10 -14.21 -10.07 20.19
CA LEU A 10 -13.57 -9.40 21.31
C LEU A 10 -12.28 -8.69 20.88
N VAL A 11 -11.39 -9.40 20.19
CA VAL A 11 -10.11 -8.83 19.71
C VAL A 11 -10.37 -7.67 18.76
N MET A 12 -11.26 -7.82 17.78
CA MET A 12 -11.58 -6.76 16.83
C MET A 12 -12.13 -5.51 17.53
N LEU A 13 -13.09 -5.66 18.43
CA LEU A 13 -13.69 -4.55 19.18
C LEU A 13 -12.65 -3.85 20.05
N ALA A 14 -11.81 -4.60 20.74
CA ALA A 14 -10.75 -4.05 21.57
C ALA A 14 -9.72 -3.27 20.74
N VAL A 15 -9.27 -3.81 19.61
CA VAL A 15 -8.32 -3.15 18.70
C VAL A 15 -8.92 -1.88 18.11
N LEU A 16 -10.19 -1.88 17.72
CA LEU A 16 -10.90 -0.68 17.26
C LEU A 16 -10.99 0.40 18.34
N CYS A 17 -10.96 0.00 19.63
CA CYS A 17 -10.90 0.91 20.77
C CYS A 17 -9.46 1.27 21.18
N GLY A 18 -8.45 0.93 20.38
CA GLY A 18 -7.05 1.25 20.64
C GLY A 18 -6.32 0.30 21.61
N MET A 19 -6.90 -0.87 21.90
CA MET A 19 -6.28 -1.89 22.76
C MET A 19 -5.41 -2.81 21.90
N ASP A 20 -4.11 -2.59 21.87
CA ASP A 20 -3.12 -3.26 21.01
C ASP A 20 -2.30 -4.36 21.72
N GLU A 21 -2.47 -4.50 23.05
CA GLU A 21 -1.80 -5.49 23.86
C GLU A 21 -2.79 -6.52 24.43
N LEU A 22 -2.35 -7.77 24.59
CA LEU A 22 -3.21 -8.86 25.07
C LEU A 22 -3.83 -8.56 26.45
N ASP A 23 -3.07 -7.95 27.36
CA ASP A 23 -3.57 -7.58 28.67
C ASP A 23 -4.67 -6.51 28.57
N LYS A 24 -4.45 -5.48 27.76
CA LYS A 24 -5.45 -4.43 27.50
C LYS A 24 -6.73 -4.98 26.84
N ILE A 25 -6.61 -5.99 25.97
CA ILE A 25 -7.75 -6.66 25.35
C ILE A 25 -8.58 -7.39 26.41
N ILE A 26 -7.94 -8.08 27.35
CA ILE A 26 -8.63 -8.75 28.46
C ILE A 26 -9.31 -7.72 29.37
N ASP A 27 -8.58 -6.67 29.77
CA ASP A 27 -9.12 -5.59 30.62
C ASP A 27 -10.32 -4.91 29.94
N TYR A 28 -10.25 -4.66 28.63
CA TYR A 28 -11.39 -4.18 27.85
C TYR A 28 -12.57 -5.13 27.95
N GLY A 29 -12.33 -6.43 27.76
CA GLY A 29 -13.36 -7.47 27.84
C GLY A 29 -14.05 -7.50 29.21
N GLU A 30 -13.29 -7.49 30.29
CA GLU A 30 -13.84 -7.50 31.64
C GLU A 30 -14.59 -6.20 31.98
N ASN A 31 -14.04 -5.03 31.61
CA ASN A 31 -14.67 -3.72 31.86
C ASN A 31 -15.91 -3.47 31.02
N LYS A 32 -16.06 -4.13 29.86
CA LYS A 32 -17.20 -3.98 28.94
C LYS A 32 -18.11 -5.19 28.87
N LYS A 33 -18.02 -6.11 29.84
CA LYS A 33 -18.68 -7.40 29.82
C LYS A 33 -20.18 -7.34 29.56
N GLU A 34 -20.91 -6.46 30.26
CA GLU A 34 -22.36 -6.29 30.07
C GLU A 34 -22.71 -5.82 28.64
N PHE A 35 -21.95 -4.88 28.12
CA PHE A 35 -22.10 -4.39 26.75
C PHE A 35 -21.79 -5.50 25.71
N LEU A 36 -20.72 -6.24 25.92
CA LEU A 36 -20.30 -7.32 25.02
C LEU A 36 -21.31 -8.49 25.03
N GLU A 37 -21.88 -8.81 26.19
CA GLU A 37 -22.93 -9.81 26.27
C GLU A 37 -24.22 -9.37 25.58
N LYS A 38 -24.66 -8.14 25.85
CA LYS A 38 -25.92 -7.61 25.32
C LYS A 38 -25.88 -7.41 23.79
N GLU A 39 -24.85 -6.76 23.28
CA GLU A 39 -24.79 -6.33 21.88
C GLU A 39 -24.13 -7.36 20.95
N PHE A 40 -23.20 -8.17 21.45
CA PHE A 40 -22.40 -9.10 20.67
C PHE A 40 -22.57 -10.57 21.06
N ASN A 41 -23.38 -10.85 22.12
CA ASN A 41 -23.59 -12.18 22.69
C ASN A 41 -22.31 -12.88 23.17
N ILE A 42 -21.31 -12.07 23.62
CA ILE A 42 -20.05 -12.58 24.19
C ILE A 42 -20.25 -12.79 25.71
N LYS A 43 -20.55 -14.01 26.11
CA LYS A 43 -20.91 -14.32 27.51
C LYS A 43 -19.71 -14.52 28.45
N LYS A 44 -18.56 -14.87 27.89
CA LYS A 44 -17.36 -15.19 28.68
C LYS A 44 -16.12 -14.59 28.06
N ILE A 45 -15.34 -13.90 28.90
CA ILE A 45 -14.04 -13.34 28.48
C ILE A 45 -12.97 -14.43 28.63
N PRO A 46 -12.14 -14.69 27.60
CA PRO A 46 -11.07 -15.68 27.67
C PRO A 46 -9.93 -15.23 28.57
N SER A 47 -9.20 -16.15 29.15
CA SER A 47 -7.95 -15.84 29.83
C SER A 47 -6.86 -15.46 28.81
N LYS A 48 -5.83 -14.71 29.25
CA LYS A 48 -4.67 -14.33 28.42
C LYS A 48 -4.05 -15.54 27.72
N SER A 49 -3.83 -16.65 28.44
CA SER A 49 -3.26 -17.87 27.88
C SER A 49 -4.14 -18.50 26.79
N THR A 50 -5.46 -18.44 26.95
CA THR A 50 -6.40 -18.90 25.91
C THR A 50 -6.32 -17.99 24.69
N LEU A 51 -6.32 -16.68 24.90
CA LEU A 51 -6.24 -15.68 23.83
C LEU A 51 -4.93 -15.83 23.04
N THR A 52 -3.78 -15.90 23.72
CA THR A 52 -2.46 -16.12 23.11
C THR A 52 -2.45 -17.38 22.24
N ARG A 53 -2.93 -18.50 22.77
CA ARG A 53 -2.97 -19.78 22.04
C ARG A 53 -3.85 -19.72 20.81
N VAL A 54 -5.02 -19.11 20.92
CA VAL A 54 -5.95 -19.00 19.78
C VAL A 54 -5.37 -18.10 18.69
N ILE A 55 -4.82 -16.92 19.05
CA ILE A 55 -4.20 -16.01 18.09
C ILE A 55 -3.02 -16.69 17.37
N ALA A 56 -2.19 -17.46 18.09
CA ALA A 56 -1.06 -18.19 17.50
C ALA A 56 -1.49 -19.29 16.49
N MET A 57 -2.72 -19.81 16.61
CA MET A 57 -3.26 -20.82 15.69
C MET A 57 -3.94 -20.21 14.45
N ILE A 58 -4.22 -18.92 14.45
CA ILE A 58 -4.87 -18.26 13.30
C ILE A 58 -3.86 -18.09 12.17
N SER A 59 -4.20 -18.58 10.98
CA SER A 59 -3.40 -18.35 9.78
C SER A 59 -3.38 -16.86 9.45
N PRO A 60 -2.19 -16.21 9.36
CA PRO A 60 -2.09 -14.80 8.96
C PRO A 60 -2.75 -14.52 7.61
N LYS A 61 -2.64 -15.45 6.65
CA LYS A 61 -3.27 -15.37 5.34
C LYS A 61 -4.80 -15.34 5.45
N TRP A 62 -5.38 -16.21 6.28
CA TRP A 62 -6.83 -16.25 6.50
C TRP A 62 -7.33 -14.96 7.17
N LEU A 63 -6.60 -14.47 8.16
CA LEU A 63 -6.95 -13.21 8.84
C LEU A 63 -6.92 -12.02 7.86
N SER A 64 -5.85 -11.90 7.08
CA SER A 64 -5.73 -10.85 6.06
C SER A 64 -6.87 -10.89 5.05
N LEU A 65 -7.22 -12.08 4.53
CA LEU A 65 -8.35 -12.24 3.61
C LEU A 65 -9.68 -11.83 4.24
N SER A 66 -9.91 -12.20 5.50
CA SER A 66 -11.13 -11.85 6.23
C SER A 66 -11.26 -10.34 6.43
N VAL A 67 -10.16 -9.67 6.81
CA VAL A 67 -10.10 -8.21 6.95
C VAL A 67 -10.36 -7.54 5.60
N VAL A 68 -9.72 -7.99 4.52
CA VAL A 68 -9.96 -7.46 3.16
C VAL A 68 -11.43 -7.62 2.77
N CYS A 69 -12.05 -8.78 3.04
CA CYS A 69 -13.47 -8.99 2.76
C CYS A 69 -14.38 -8.01 3.51
N ILE A 70 -14.12 -7.78 4.80
CA ILE A 70 -14.88 -6.82 5.61
C ILE A 70 -14.68 -5.39 5.06
N LEU A 71 -13.43 -5.01 4.80
CA LEU A 71 -13.11 -3.68 4.27
C LEU A 71 -13.75 -3.43 2.90
N LYS A 72 -13.78 -4.43 2.02
CA LYS A 72 -14.47 -4.33 0.73
C LYS A 72 -15.95 -4.00 0.88
N THR A 73 -16.63 -4.46 1.94
CA THR A 73 -18.03 -4.13 2.19
C THR A 73 -18.20 -2.70 2.74
N LEU A 74 -17.20 -2.18 3.42
CA LEU A 74 -17.20 -0.82 3.99
C LEU A 74 -16.74 0.23 2.97
N ILE A 75 -15.81 -0.14 2.08
CA ILE A 75 -15.26 0.73 1.04
C ILE A 75 -16.17 0.62 -0.19
N LYS A 76 -17.37 1.14 -0.08
CA LYS A 76 -18.23 1.32 -1.25
C LYS A 76 -17.57 2.29 -2.22
N GLU A 77 -17.13 1.75 -3.38
CA GLU A 77 -17.01 2.41 -4.70
C GLU A 77 -16.18 3.69 -4.88
N ASN A 78 -15.68 4.37 -3.84
CA ASN A 78 -15.12 5.71 -3.98
C ASN A 78 -13.58 5.79 -3.99
N ALA A 79 -12.86 4.69 -3.83
CA ALA A 79 -11.41 4.72 -3.95
C ALA A 79 -11.00 4.53 -5.41
N ASN A 80 -10.52 5.59 -6.05
CA ASN A 80 -10.01 5.54 -7.42
C ASN A 80 -8.53 5.14 -7.47
N GLN A 81 -7.83 5.23 -6.35
CA GLN A 81 -6.39 5.01 -6.27
C GLN A 81 -6.04 4.03 -5.16
N ILE A 82 -5.10 3.15 -5.45
CA ILE A 82 -4.47 2.23 -4.49
C ILE A 82 -2.98 2.52 -4.44
N MET A 83 -2.48 2.86 -3.26
CA MET A 83 -1.07 3.13 -3.01
C MET A 83 -0.42 1.90 -2.40
N LEU A 84 0.69 1.42 -2.99
CA LEU A 84 1.53 0.36 -2.46
C LEU A 84 2.75 0.97 -1.78
N ASP A 85 2.97 0.61 -0.52
CA ASP A 85 4.12 1.06 0.26
C ASP A 85 4.81 -0.13 0.94
N GLY A 86 6.11 -0.22 0.77
CA GLY A 86 6.96 -1.21 1.40
C GLY A 86 7.63 -0.64 2.65
N LYS A 87 7.44 -1.28 3.79
CA LYS A 87 8.01 -0.83 5.07
C LYS A 87 8.78 -1.94 5.78
N ALA A 88 10.01 -1.62 6.19
CA ALA A 88 10.82 -2.49 7.05
C ALA A 88 10.46 -2.27 8.52
N ILE A 89 10.17 -3.35 9.25
CA ILE A 89 9.92 -3.30 10.69
C ILE A 89 11.24 -3.49 11.44
N LYS A 90 11.87 -2.39 11.83
CA LYS A 90 13.18 -2.39 12.51
C LYS A 90 13.16 -3.10 13.86
N SER A 91 12.04 -3.11 14.57
CA SER A 91 11.92 -3.78 15.89
C SER A 91 12.06 -5.30 15.84
N THR A 92 12.00 -5.92 14.66
CA THR A 92 12.18 -7.37 14.52
C THR A 92 13.64 -7.81 14.55
N GLU A 93 14.61 -6.91 14.36
CA GLU A 93 16.05 -7.21 14.48
C GLU A 93 16.47 -7.59 15.91
N THR A 94 15.73 -7.17 16.93
CA THR A 94 16.06 -7.43 18.34
C THR A 94 15.48 -8.74 18.88
N ILE A 95 14.66 -9.44 18.10
CA ILE A 95 14.11 -10.74 18.49
C ILE A 95 15.11 -11.82 18.11
N SER A 96 15.75 -12.43 19.09
CA SER A 96 16.85 -13.39 18.96
C SER A 96 16.59 -14.63 18.09
N THR A 97 15.39 -14.81 17.59
CA THR A 97 14.97 -15.92 16.72
C THR A 97 14.76 -15.52 15.26
N ILE A 98 14.87 -14.23 14.92
CA ILE A 98 14.67 -13.71 13.56
C ILE A 98 15.98 -13.08 13.11
N GLU A 99 16.71 -13.77 12.23
CA GLU A 99 18.00 -13.29 11.70
C GLU A 99 17.84 -12.18 10.63
N THR A 100 16.61 -11.88 10.19
CA THR A 100 16.35 -10.92 9.13
C THR A 100 15.22 -9.96 9.49
N MET A 101 15.41 -8.69 9.12
CA MET A 101 14.39 -7.64 9.26
C MET A 101 13.12 -8.02 8.47
N MET A 102 11.98 -8.00 9.15
CA MET A 102 10.69 -8.26 8.51
C MET A 102 10.27 -7.06 7.66
N ASN A 103 10.03 -7.28 6.37
CA ASN A 103 9.47 -6.29 5.48
C ASN A 103 7.96 -6.52 5.30
N ILE A 104 7.19 -5.46 5.20
CA ILE A 104 5.75 -5.52 4.94
C ILE A 104 5.43 -4.64 3.75
N VAL A 105 4.71 -5.19 2.79
CA VAL A 105 4.06 -4.42 1.73
C VAL A 105 2.62 -4.18 2.14
N THR A 106 2.19 -2.94 2.14
CA THR A 106 0.85 -2.52 2.50
C THR A 106 0.17 -1.81 1.33
N ALA A 107 -1.11 -2.07 1.15
CA ALA A 107 -1.95 -1.35 0.20
C ALA A 107 -2.91 -0.41 0.93
N TYR A 108 -2.95 0.84 0.49
CA TYR A 108 -3.82 1.90 1.03
C TYR A 108 -4.72 2.46 -0.07
N THR A 109 -5.87 2.98 0.32
CA THR A 109 -6.69 3.83 -0.55
C THR A 109 -6.24 5.29 -0.47
N ASP A 110 -6.66 6.11 -1.43
CA ASP A 110 -6.56 7.58 -1.40
C ASP A 110 -7.25 8.22 -0.18
N THR A 111 -8.19 7.51 0.43
CA THR A 111 -8.83 7.93 1.69
C THR A 111 -8.06 7.49 2.95
N GLY A 112 -6.88 6.90 2.80
CA GLY A 112 -6.01 6.47 3.90
C GLY A 112 -6.40 5.15 4.58
N ILE A 113 -7.32 4.38 3.99
CA ILE A 113 -7.72 3.09 4.55
C ILE A 113 -6.74 2.01 4.10
N SER A 114 -6.14 1.29 5.04
CA SER A 114 -5.31 0.11 4.74
C SER A 114 -6.20 -1.04 4.25
N LEU A 115 -5.98 -1.47 3.00
CA LEU A 115 -6.74 -2.54 2.36
C LEU A 115 -6.20 -3.93 2.66
N GLY A 116 -4.93 -4.03 2.95
CA GLY A 116 -4.25 -5.28 3.22
C GLY A 116 -2.76 -5.10 3.32
N GLN A 117 -2.10 -6.09 3.90
CA GLN A 117 -0.65 -6.12 4.04
C GLN A 117 -0.13 -7.54 3.82
N LYS A 118 1.10 -7.63 3.37
CA LYS A 118 1.82 -8.89 3.17
C LYS A 118 3.21 -8.79 3.78
N THR A 119 3.57 -9.77 4.62
CA THR A 119 4.94 -9.93 5.12
C THR A 119 5.84 -10.49 4.03
N VAL A 120 7.08 -10.03 4.00
CA VAL A 120 8.10 -10.44 3.05
C VAL A 120 9.37 -10.78 3.80
N ASP A 121 9.84 -12.01 3.66
CA ASP A 121 11.00 -12.50 4.40
C ASP A 121 12.32 -11.85 3.94
N ASN A 122 12.38 -11.41 2.67
CA ASN A 122 13.54 -10.73 2.08
C ASN A 122 13.10 -9.72 1.02
N LYS A 123 13.89 -8.67 0.77
CA LYS A 123 13.63 -7.67 -0.30
C LYS A 123 13.44 -8.29 -1.70
N SER A 124 14.08 -9.42 -1.97
CA SER A 124 13.92 -10.16 -3.24
C SER A 124 12.51 -10.75 -3.45
N ASN A 125 11.72 -10.86 -2.39
CA ASN A 125 10.37 -11.44 -2.41
C ASN A 125 9.25 -10.39 -2.47
N GLU A 126 9.58 -9.10 -2.63
CA GLU A 126 8.56 -8.03 -2.65
C GLU A 126 7.66 -8.11 -3.89
N ILE A 127 8.20 -8.47 -5.07
CA ILE A 127 7.41 -8.60 -6.29
C ILE A 127 6.33 -9.70 -6.17
N PRO A 128 6.63 -10.92 -5.69
CA PRO A 128 5.61 -11.92 -5.38
C PRO A 128 4.57 -11.45 -4.36
N ALA A 129 4.99 -10.71 -3.32
CA ALA A 129 4.08 -10.18 -2.31
C ALA A 129 3.11 -9.14 -2.89
N VAL A 130 3.62 -8.22 -3.72
CA VAL A 130 2.80 -7.25 -4.47
C VAL A 130 1.79 -7.96 -5.36
N LYS A 131 2.23 -9.00 -6.09
CA LYS A 131 1.34 -9.80 -6.94
C LYS A 131 0.19 -10.39 -6.12
N GLU A 132 0.50 -11.11 -5.03
CA GLU A 132 -0.53 -11.72 -4.18
C GLU A 132 -1.47 -10.65 -3.59
N LEU A 133 -0.94 -9.48 -3.20
CA LEU A 133 -1.73 -8.39 -2.67
C LEU A 133 -2.68 -7.82 -3.73
N ILE A 134 -2.19 -7.58 -4.95
CA ILE A 134 -3.00 -7.11 -6.07
C ILE A 134 -4.10 -8.12 -6.43
N GLU A 135 -3.79 -9.42 -6.45
CA GLU A 135 -4.76 -10.49 -6.73
C GLU A 135 -5.83 -10.61 -5.63
N MET A 136 -5.48 -10.29 -4.38
CA MET A 136 -6.45 -10.24 -3.27
C MET A 136 -7.37 -9.02 -3.33
N LEU A 137 -6.88 -7.91 -3.89
CA LEU A 137 -7.61 -6.65 -4.01
C LEU A 137 -8.27 -6.59 -5.40
N ASN A 138 -9.52 -6.20 -5.49
CA ASN A 138 -10.11 -5.88 -6.78
C ASN A 138 -9.62 -4.50 -7.22
N ILE A 139 -8.65 -4.46 -8.16
CA ILE A 139 -8.05 -3.22 -8.68
C ILE A 139 -8.62 -2.81 -10.04
N GLU A 140 -9.65 -3.50 -10.54
CA GLU A 140 -10.26 -3.19 -11.84
C GLU A 140 -10.73 -1.73 -11.90
N GLY A 141 -10.27 -1.00 -12.92
CA GLY A 141 -10.56 0.42 -13.12
C GLY A 141 -9.88 1.38 -12.14
N LYS A 142 -8.95 0.90 -11.30
CA LYS A 142 -8.23 1.73 -10.32
C LYS A 142 -6.81 2.02 -10.75
N ILE A 143 -6.27 3.15 -10.28
CA ILE A 143 -4.88 3.53 -10.48
C ILE A 143 -4.06 3.00 -9.31
N VAL A 144 -3.07 2.17 -9.58
CA VAL A 144 -2.12 1.67 -8.59
C VAL A 144 -0.87 2.53 -8.62
N THR A 145 -0.52 3.13 -7.49
CA THR A 145 0.72 3.89 -7.33
C THR A 145 1.69 3.15 -6.44
N ALA A 146 2.97 3.21 -6.77
CA ALA A 146 4.02 2.61 -5.97
C ALA A 146 5.32 3.41 -6.06
N ASP A 147 6.16 3.27 -5.04
CA ASP A 147 7.49 3.87 -5.02
C ASP A 147 8.44 3.22 -6.05
N ALA A 148 9.67 3.74 -6.11
CA ALA A 148 10.65 3.29 -7.08
C ALA A 148 11.09 1.83 -6.90
N LEU A 149 11.01 1.27 -5.71
CA LEU A 149 11.36 -0.13 -5.46
C LEU A 149 10.44 -1.07 -6.25
N HIS A 150 9.16 -0.69 -6.34
CA HIS A 150 8.14 -1.42 -7.08
C HIS A 150 8.02 -1.02 -8.55
N CYS A 151 8.83 -0.05 -9.03
CA CYS A 151 8.92 0.31 -10.44
C CYS A 151 9.62 -0.79 -11.23
N GLN A 152 8.90 -1.85 -11.52
CA GLN A 152 9.34 -3.05 -12.21
C GLN A 152 8.39 -3.40 -13.36
N LYS A 153 8.93 -3.87 -14.49
CA LYS A 153 8.13 -4.31 -15.65
C LYS A 153 7.09 -5.36 -15.26
N LYS A 154 7.47 -6.30 -14.39
CA LYS A 154 6.55 -7.34 -13.86
C LYS A 154 5.41 -6.76 -13.03
N THR A 155 5.67 -5.72 -12.23
CA THR A 155 4.62 -5.05 -11.45
C THR A 155 3.60 -4.39 -12.38
N ALA A 156 4.05 -3.67 -13.40
CA ALA A 156 3.17 -3.08 -14.42
C ALA A 156 2.32 -4.16 -15.12
N GLU A 157 2.92 -5.27 -15.55
CA GLU A 157 2.19 -6.39 -16.17
C GLU A 157 1.10 -6.97 -15.26
N ILE A 158 1.39 -7.14 -13.97
CA ILE A 158 0.43 -7.69 -13.00
C ILE A 158 -0.75 -6.74 -12.82
N ILE A 159 -0.50 -5.44 -12.71
CA ILE A 159 -1.54 -4.43 -12.56
C ILE A 159 -2.45 -4.44 -13.78
N LEU A 160 -1.89 -4.40 -14.98
CA LEU A 160 -2.65 -4.41 -16.23
C LEU A 160 -3.44 -5.71 -16.42
N LYS A 161 -2.87 -6.85 -16.07
CA LYS A 161 -3.55 -8.15 -16.11
C LYS A 161 -4.79 -8.17 -15.23
N ASN A 162 -4.78 -7.43 -14.12
CA ASN A 162 -5.90 -7.26 -13.21
C ASN A 162 -6.77 -6.04 -13.57
N LYS A 163 -6.65 -5.51 -14.80
CA LYS A 163 -7.45 -4.41 -15.36
C LYS A 163 -7.32 -3.08 -14.59
N GLY A 164 -6.22 -2.87 -13.87
CA GLY A 164 -5.85 -1.59 -13.28
C GLY A 164 -4.94 -0.79 -14.18
N ASP A 165 -4.80 0.50 -13.93
CA ASP A 165 -3.77 1.37 -14.47
C ASP A 165 -2.68 1.61 -13.43
N TYR A 166 -1.48 2.07 -13.85
CA TYR A 166 -0.38 2.29 -12.92
C TYR A 166 0.25 3.66 -13.06
N VAL A 167 0.76 4.16 -11.91
CA VAL A 167 1.68 5.29 -11.82
C VAL A 167 2.85 4.85 -10.94
N LEU A 168 4.00 4.61 -11.55
CA LEU A 168 5.19 4.08 -10.89
C LEU A 168 6.32 5.11 -10.89
N GLN A 169 6.97 5.29 -9.74
CA GLN A 169 8.06 6.24 -9.63
C GLN A 169 9.33 5.68 -10.26
N LEU A 170 9.78 6.29 -11.37
CA LEU A 170 11.03 5.95 -12.02
C LEU A 170 12.22 6.55 -11.27
N LYS A 171 13.26 5.75 -11.02
CA LYS A 171 14.53 6.16 -10.42
C LYS A 171 15.69 5.35 -11.01
N ALA A 172 16.88 5.56 -10.46
CA ALA A 172 18.13 4.91 -10.90
C ALA A 172 18.15 3.36 -10.83
N ASN A 173 17.14 2.71 -10.21
CA ASN A 173 16.96 1.26 -10.31
C ASN A 173 16.60 0.79 -11.73
N GLN A 174 16.12 1.71 -12.58
CA GLN A 174 15.91 1.54 -14.03
C GLN A 174 16.83 2.51 -14.78
N LYS A 175 18.14 2.36 -14.57
CA LYS A 175 19.16 3.37 -14.90
C LYS A 175 19.01 3.97 -16.29
N ASN A 176 19.05 3.15 -17.34
CA ASN A 176 19.05 3.65 -18.72
C ASN A 176 17.74 4.42 -19.03
N PHE A 177 16.60 3.85 -18.62
CA PHE A 177 15.32 4.51 -18.82
C PHE A 177 15.20 5.81 -18.03
N TYR A 178 15.73 5.83 -16.79
CA TYR A 178 15.74 7.02 -15.97
C TYR A 178 16.61 8.13 -16.59
N GLU A 179 17.81 7.81 -17.08
CA GLU A 179 18.72 8.78 -17.69
C GLU A 179 18.13 9.40 -18.97
N GLU A 180 17.48 8.59 -19.81
CA GLU A 180 16.83 9.08 -21.02
C GLU A 180 15.62 9.98 -20.68
N VAL A 181 14.75 9.55 -19.75
CA VAL A 181 13.64 10.36 -19.28
C VAL A 181 14.13 11.65 -18.60
N TYR A 182 15.16 11.56 -17.76
CA TYR A 182 15.71 12.71 -17.07
C TYR A 182 16.20 13.76 -18.04
N ALA A 183 16.88 13.36 -19.12
CA ALA A 183 17.37 14.27 -20.15
C ALA A 183 16.23 15.04 -20.83
N MET A 184 15.03 14.48 -20.95
CA MET A 184 13.86 15.17 -21.52
C MET A 184 13.25 16.22 -20.60
N PHE A 185 13.49 16.10 -19.28
CA PHE A 185 12.97 17.03 -18.28
C PHE A 185 14.06 17.88 -17.63
N ASP A 186 15.30 17.92 -18.16
CA ASP A 186 16.35 18.81 -17.68
C ASP A 186 15.97 20.26 -17.97
N ASP A 187 16.21 21.17 -17.01
CA ASP A 187 15.88 22.59 -17.12
C ASP A 187 16.44 23.24 -18.40
N LYS A 188 17.57 22.73 -18.93
CA LYS A 188 18.13 23.19 -20.22
C LYS A 188 17.24 22.91 -21.42
N TYR A 189 16.53 21.80 -21.42
CA TYR A 189 15.61 21.45 -22.51
C TYR A 189 14.23 22.06 -22.34
N MET A 190 13.87 22.41 -21.09
CA MET A 190 12.58 23.02 -20.77
C MET A 190 12.57 24.53 -20.96
N ASP A 191 13.73 25.22 -20.81
CA ASP A 191 13.87 26.67 -21.03
C ASP A 191 14.14 27.03 -22.50
N GLU A 192 14.78 26.16 -23.24
CA GLU A 192 14.92 26.29 -24.68
C GLU A 192 13.65 25.72 -25.31
N THR A 193 12.74 26.59 -25.64
CA THR A 193 11.51 26.40 -26.42
C THR A 193 11.74 25.50 -27.63
N ASP A 194 12.04 24.25 -27.44
CA ASP A 194 12.01 23.26 -28.49
C ASP A 194 10.53 22.91 -28.72
N LYS A 195 10.00 23.46 -29.82
CA LYS A 195 8.58 23.39 -30.22
C LYS A 195 8.14 21.96 -30.54
N ASP A 196 9.02 20.98 -30.40
CA ASP A 196 8.79 19.61 -30.82
C ASP A 196 8.25 18.70 -29.71
N CYS A 197 8.24 19.16 -28.44
CA CYS A 197 7.65 18.40 -27.33
C CYS A 197 6.58 19.23 -26.61
N GLU A 198 5.31 18.90 -26.82
CA GLU A 198 4.23 19.51 -26.05
C GLU A 198 4.11 18.88 -24.66
N TYR A 199 4.40 19.70 -23.65
CA TYR A 199 4.14 19.33 -22.24
C TYR A 199 2.82 19.92 -21.78
N GLU A 200 1.99 19.10 -21.17
CA GLU A 200 0.90 19.62 -20.34
C GLU A 200 1.49 20.01 -18.97
N ILE A 201 1.23 21.23 -18.51
CA ILE A 201 1.84 21.77 -17.28
C ILE A 201 0.73 22.06 -16.26
N TYR A 202 0.89 21.49 -15.06
CA TYR A 202 0.00 21.70 -13.93
C TYR A 202 0.80 22.20 -12.75
N SER A 203 0.41 23.32 -12.15
CA SER A 203 1.08 23.86 -10.96
C SER A 203 0.12 24.01 -9.81
N THR A 204 0.60 23.63 -8.62
CA THR A 204 -0.08 23.85 -7.34
C THR A 204 0.85 24.59 -6.40
N GLN A 205 0.28 25.47 -5.56
CA GLN A 205 1.00 26.16 -4.52
C GLN A 205 0.26 25.99 -3.21
N GLU A 206 0.95 25.47 -2.21
CA GLU A 206 0.41 25.20 -0.89
C GLU A 206 1.25 25.88 0.18
N LYS A 207 0.60 26.37 1.24
CA LYS A 207 1.29 26.87 2.43
C LYS A 207 1.07 25.90 3.58
N SER A 208 2.12 25.22 4.00
CA SER A 208 2.09 24.28 5.12
C SER A 208 3.27 24.52 6.05
N HIS A 209 3.03 24.47 7.36
CA HIS A 209 4.06 24.64 8.40
C HIS A 209 4.97 25.86 8.22
N GLY A 210 4.41 27.00 7.73
CA GLY A 210 5.15 28.23 7.52
C GLY A 210 6.03 28.28 6.26
N ARG A 211 5.97 27.26 5.41
CA ARG A 211 6.66 27.21 4.11
C ARG A 211 5.64 27.27 2.98
N ILE A 212 6.01 27.93 1.90
CA ILE A 212 5.26 27.88 0.64
C ILE A 212 5.96 26.82 -0.20
N GLU A 213 5.22 25.84 -0.64
CA GLU A 213 5.70 24.78 -1.55
C GLU A 213 4.95 24.93 -2.86
N LYS A 214 5.69 25.13 -3.94
CA LYS A 214 5.17 25.09 -5.31
C LYS A 214 5.55 23.78 -5.94
N ARG A 215 4.58 23.07 -6.49
CA ARG A 215 4.78 21.84 -7.25
C ARG A 215 4.32 22.06 -8.67
N THR A 216 5.19 21.80 -9.62
CA THR A 216 4.89 21.87 -11.05
C THR A 216 5.05 20.48 -11.65
N CYS A 217 3.98 19.95 -12.22
CA CYS A 217 3.96 18.67 -12.91
C CYS A 217 4.00 18.95 -14.42
N TYR A 218 4.97 18.35 -15.08
CA TYR A 218 5.15 18.38 -16.54
C TYR A 218 4.79 17.00 -17.07
N VAL A 219 3.82 16.90 -17.97
CA VAL A 219 3.35 15.65 -18.54
C VAL A 219 3.71 15.58 -20.01
N LEU A 220 4.45 14.56 -20.40
CA LEU A 220 4.78 14.24 -21.77
C LEU A 220 3.74 13.24 -22.30
N ASN A 221 2.93 13.67 -23.26
CA ASN A 221 1.89 12.84 -23.87
C ASN A 221 2.44 12.01 -25.04
N GLU A 222 3.32 12.61 -25.85
CA GLU A 222 3.95 11.96 -26.99
C GLU A 222 5.20 11.21 -26.51
N ILE A 223 5.11 9.88 -26.43
CA ILE A 223 6.17 9.02 -25.93
C ILE A 223 6.75 8.06 -26.98
N GLU A 224 6.45 8.32 -28.25
CA GLU A 224 6.93 7.53 -29.40
C GLU A 224 8.47 7.47 -29.46
N PHE A 225 9.15 8.45 -28.93
CA PHE A 225 10.63 8.47 -28.79
C PHE A 225 11.14 7.31 -27.95
N PHE A 226 10.32 6.79 -27.03
CA PHE A 226 10.65 5.69 -26.12
C PHE A 226 10.18 4.33 -26.63
N THR A 227 10.20 4.09 -27.94
CA THR A 227 9.68 2.87 -28.58
C THR A 227 10.17 1.58 -27.93
N ASN A 228 11.47 1.50 -27.60
CA ASN A 228 12.05 0.34 -26.94
C ASN A 228 11.45 0.10 -25.56
N TYR A 229 11.25 1.18 -24.78
CA TYR A 229 10.66 1.09 -23.44
C TYR A 229 9.16 0.82 -23.50
N MET A 230 8.44 1.34 -24.49
CA MET A 230 7.01 1.03 -24.70
C MET A 230 6.79 -0.47 -24.94
N ALA A 231 7.71 -1.12 -25.67
CA ALA A 231 7.65 -2.56 -25.89
C ALA A 231 7.89 -3.35 -24.60
N GLU A 232 8.76 -2.85 -23.73
CA GLU A 232 9.14 -3.51 -22.46
C GLU A 232 8.18 -3.19 -21.31
N TRP A 233 7.66 -1.95 -21.27
CA TRP A 233 6.72 -1.47 -20.25
C TRP A 233 5.30 -1.47 -20.82
N LYS A 234 4.65 -2.61 -20.74
CA LYS A 234 3.29 -2.77 -21.25
C LYS A 234 2.36 -1.70 -20.68
N GLY A 235 1.60 -1.07 -21.57
CA GLY A 235 0.64 -0.03 -21.19
C GLY A 235 1.25 1.29 -20.75
N LEU A 236 2.52 1.55 -21.00
CA LEU A 236 3.12 2.88 -20.84
C LEU A 236 2.42 3.85 -21.80
N LYS A 237 1.77 4.88 -21.26
CA LYS A 237 0.98 5.84 -22.02
C LYS A 237 1.52 7.26 -21.90
N LYS A 238 2.06 7.62 -20.74
CA LYS A 238 2.53 8.96 -20.40
C LYS A 238 3.74 8.88 -19.48
N ILE A 239 4.60 9.87 -19.57
CA ILE A 239 5.73 10.08 -18.64
C ILE A 239 5.55 11.50 -18.08
N PHE A 240 5.82 11.66 -16.79
CA PHE A 240 5.74 12.98 -16.17
C PHE A 240 6.84 13.19 -15.13
N ALA A 241 7.19 14.45 -14.91
CA ALA A 241 8.11 14.89 -13.87
C ALA A 241 7.43 15.89 -12.94
N VAL A 242 7.81 15.87 -11.66
CA VAL A 242 7.33 16.83 -10.66
C VAL A 242 8.52 17.61 -10.11
N LYS A 243 8.53 18.92 -10.36
CA LYS A 243 9.48 19.86 -9.79
C LYS A 243 8.88 20.45 -8.51
N ARG A 244 9.67 20.53 -7.45
CA ARG A 244 9.31 21.16 -6.16
C ARG A 244 10.22 22.36 -5.91
N GLU A 245 9.60 23.47 -5.57
CA GLU A 245 10.26 24.75 -5.23
C GLU A 245 9.78 25.27 -3.88
#